data_3ab52741236801a4225fbb15e8ebccc2
#
_entry.id   3ab52741236801a4225fbb15e8ebccc2
#
_cell.length_a   1.000
_cell.length_b   1.000
_cell.length_c   1.000
_cell.angle_alpha   90.00
_cell.angle_beta   90.00
_cell.angle_gamma   90.00
#
_symmetry.space_group_name_H-M   'P 1'
#
loop_
_entity.id
_entity.type
_entity.pdbx_description
1 polymer ?
#
loop_
_entity_poly.entity_id
_entity_poly.type
_entity_poly.pdbx_seq_one_letter_code
_entity_poly.pdbx_strand_id
1 'polypeptide(L)'
;EQVFFKGANRHDIHPQHGKAVPVESMIEDILLFKRYNLNTIRTSHYPNDAKMYALHDYYGLYVMDEADIECHGNHSISNKESWLPAYVDRMVRMVERDKNHPSVIFWSMGNESGDGKNFDTVYKEARKLDPRPIHYEGKNRIADMDSRMYPSIESMKQQDEEKSDKPFFLCEYAHAMGNAIGNLDEYWDYIENHACRMIGGCIWDWVDQ
;
A
#
# COMPACT_ATOMS: atom_id res chain seq x y z
N GLU A 1 0.00 -18.82 12.84
CA GLU A 1 -0.33 -17.66 13.69
C GLU A 1 -0.96 -16.59 12.82
N GLN A 2 -2.06 -15.99 13.28
CA GLN A 2 -2.72 -14.90 12.55
C GLN A 2 -1.91 -13.61 12.75
N VAL A 3 -1.69 -12.86 11.69
CA VAL A 3 -0.97 -11.59 11.70
C VAL A 3 -1.87 -10.50 11.14
N PHE A 4 -1.97 -9.38 11.85
CA PHE A 4 -2.56 -8.15 11.34
C PHE A 4 -1.46 -7.22 10.83
N PHE A 5 -1.71 -6.60 9.68
CA PHE A 5 -0.80 -5.65 9.05
C PHE A 5 -1.02 -4.24 9.62
N LYS A 6 -0.25 -3.90 10.65
CA LYS A 6 -0.27 -2.60 11.34
C LYS A 6 0.74 -1.69 10.69
N GLY A 7 0.31 -0.85 9.79
CA GLY A 7 1.21 -0.11 8.91
C GLY A 7 1.02 1.38 8.84
N ALA A 8 1.94 2.01 8.14
CA ALA A 8 1.82 3.38 7.68
C ALA A 8 2.27 3.51 6.22
N ASN A 9 1.72 4.48 5.54
CA ASN A 9 2.16 4.93 4.23
C ASN A 9 3.45 5.73 4.39
N ARG A 10 4.46 5.48 3.59
CA ARG A 10 5.73 6.17 3.66
C ARG A 10 6.17 6.65 2.28
N HIS A 11 6.40 7.95 2.18
CA HIS A 11 7.12 8.54 1.06
C HIS A 11 8.62 8.41 1.24
N ASP A 12 9.34 8.18 0.15
CA ASP A 12 10.79 8.15 0.14
C ASP A 12 11.32 9.57 -0.11
N ILE A 13 11.30 10.39 0.94
CA ILE A 13 11.70 11.80 0.90
C ILE A 13 12.41 12.20 2.19
N HIS A 14 13.34 13.14 2.06
CA HIS A 14 14.09 13.69 3.19
C HIS A 14 14.00 15.23 3.18
N PRO A 15 13.82 15.91 4.32
CA PRO A 15 13.57 17.34 4.38
C PRO A 15 14.71 18.20 3.81
N GLN A 16 15.94 17.71 3.82
CA GLN A 16 17.11 18.43 3.30
C GLN A 16 17.62 17.90 1.95
N HIS A 17 17.38 16.61 1.65
CA HIS A 17 17.96 15.95 0.48
C HIS A 17 16.91 15.53 -0.56
N GLY A 18 15.64 15.83 -0.33
CA GLY A 18 14.56 15.45 -1.23
C GLY A 18 14.51 13.93 -1.46
N LYS A 19 14.52 13.49 -2.69
CA LYS A 19 14.48 12.07 -3.06
C LYS A 19 15.80 11.30 -2.81
N ALA A 20 16.89 11.99 -2.50
CA ALA A 20 18.16 11.36 -2.16
C ALA A 20 18.22 11.07 -0.64
N VAL A 21 17.40 10.13 -0.19
CA VAL A 21 17.27 9.80 1.24
C VAL A 21 18.55 9.12 1.75
N PRO A 22 19.19 9.65 2.81
CA PRO A 22 20.35 8.99 3.43
C PRO A 22 19.98 7.64 4.05
N VAL A 23 20.92 6.69 4.04
CA VAL A 23 20.70 5.35 4.63
C VAL A 23 20.42 5.44 6.13
N GLU A 24 21.06 6.38 6.81
CA GLU A 24 20.85 6.65 8.24
C GLU A 24 19.38 7.00 8.53
N SER A 25 18.76 7.83 7.69
CA SER A 25 17.34 8.19 7.81
C SER A 25 16.42 6.99 7.51
N MET A 26 16.80 6.14 6.54
CA MET A 26 16.05 4.91 6.26
C MET A 26 16.06 3.97 7.48
N ILE A 27 17.20 3.82 8.14
CA ILE A 27 17.35 3.00 9.35
C ILE A 27 16.55 3.61 10.51
N GLU A 28 16.61 4.92 10.67
CA GLU A 28 15.86 5.62 11.71
C GLU A 28 14.35 5.40 11.57
N ASP A 29 13.81 5.55 10.37
CA ASP A 29 12.41 5.26 10.08
C ASP A 29 12.03 3.83 10.50
N ILE A 30 12.81 2.84 10.08
CA ILE A 30 12.54 1.43 10.40
C ILE A 30 12.60 1.16 11.91
N LEU A 31 13.59 1.72 12.60
CA LEU A 31 13.69 1.56 14.06
C LEU A 31 12.51 2.21 14.77
N LEU A 32 12.02 3.35 14.29
CA LEU A 32 10.80 3.97 14.80
C LEU A 32 9.56 3.11 14.52
N PHE A 33 9.40 2.55 13.32
CA PHE A 33 8.33 1.58 13.04
C PHE A 33 8.32 0.44 14.05
N LYS A 34 9.47 -0.17 14.29
CA LYS A 34 9.62 -1.26 15.29
C LYS A 34 9.29 -0.79 16.70
N ARG A 35 9.77 0.41 17.10
CA ARG A 35 9.53 0.99 18.42
C ARG A 35 8.05 1.24 18.71
N TYR A 36 7.28 1.62 17.66
CA TYR A 36 5.84 1.87 17.79
C TYR A 36 4.98 0.65 17.40
N ASN A 37 5.59 -0.53 17.33
CA ASN A 37 4.91 -1.79 16.99
C ASN A 37 4.19 -1.78 15.63
N LEU A 38 4.65 -0.96 14.68
CA LEU A 38 4.25 -1.05 13.30
C LEU A 38 5.05 -2.18 12.63
N ASN A 39 4.39 -2.95 11.78
CA ASN A 39 5.00 -4.09 11.10
C ASN A 39 4.90 -4.03 9.57
N THR A 40 4.21 -3.02 9.03
CA THR A 40 3.90 -2.95 7.60
C THR A 40 4.16 -1.55 7.05
N ILE A 41 4.75 -1.48 5.87
CA ILE A 41 4.95 -0.25 5.11
C ILE A 41 4.26 -0.39 3.75
N ARG A 42 3.47 0.61 3.35
CA ARG A 42 3.11 0.82 1.96
C ARG A 42 4.03 1.89 1.36
N THR A 43 4.68 1.55 0.26
CA THR A 43 5.60 2.46 -0.43
C THR A 43 4.83 3.46 -1.27
N SER A 44 4.17 4.40 -0.63
CA SER A 44 3.30 5.39 -1.28
C SER A 44 4.11 6.49 -1.97
N HIS A 45 3.90 6.83 -3.23
CA HIS A 45 3.12 6.07 -4.22
C HIS A 45 4.04 5.65 -5.35
N TYR A 46 5.15 5.03 -5.02
CA TYR A 46 6.21 4.58 -5.94
C TYR A 46 7.16 3.62 -5.22
N PRO A 47 7.88 2.77 -5.96
CA PRO A 47 8.91 1.92 -5.36
C PRO A 47 9.99 2.77 -4.66
N ASN A 48 10.37 2.37 -3.45
CA ASN A 48 11.41 3.05 -2.69
C ASN A 48 12.83 2.75 -3.20
N ASP A 49 13.85 3.38 -2.62
CA ASP A 49 15.27 3.06 -2.86
C ASP A 49 15.52 1.57 -2.58
N ALA A 50 16.32 0.92 -3.43
CA ALA A 50 16.59 -0.52 -3.32
C ALA A 50 17.18 -0.94 -1.96
N LYS A 51 17.93 -0.04 -1.30
CA LYS A 51 18.48 -0.31 0.05
C LYS A 51 17.37 -0.45 1.09
N MET A 52 16.24 0.24 0.90
CA MET A 52 15.11 0.16 1.81
C MET A 52 14.56 -1.25 1.92
N TYR A 53 14.47 -1.98 0.80
CA TYR A 53 13.99 -3.37 0.79
C TYR A 53 14.94 -4.32 1.52
N ALA A 54 16.25 -4.16 1.34
CA ALA A 54 17.23 -4.92 2.10
C ALA A 54 17.13 -4.65 3.62
N LEU A 55 16.83 -3.42 4.00
CA LEU A 55 16.58 -3.06 5.39
C LEU A 55 15.26 -3.66 5.91
N HIS A 56 14.19 -3.65 5.10
CA HIS A 56 12.94 -4.32 5.47
C HIS A 56 13.13 -5.82 5.68
N ASP A 57 13.89 -6.49 4.79
CA ASP A 57 14.24 -7.90 4.94
C ASP A 57 15.01 -8.15 6.25
N TYR A 58 16.00 -7.30 6.55
CA TYR A 58 16.84 -7.45 7.74
C TYR A 58 16.09 -7.21 9.03
N TYR A 59 15.26 -6.16 9.10
CA TYR A 59 14.52 -5.79 10.31
C TYR A 59 13.18 -6.50 10.45
N GLY A 60 12.72 -7.23 9.44
CA GLY A 60 11.49 -8.01 9.47
C GLY A 60 10.23 -7.14 9.44
N LEU A 61 10.12 -6.26 8.44
CA LEU A 61 8.90 -5.51 8.13
C LEU A 61 8.22 -6.10 6.89
N TYR A 62 6.89 -6.09 6.86
CA TYR A 62 6.10 -6.41 5.68
C TYR A 62 5.98 -5.21 4.77
N VAL A 63 6.01 -5.44 3.47
CA VAL A 63 5.94 -4.37 2.47
C VAL A 63 4.80 -4.63 1.50
N MET A 64 3.96 -3.61 1.32
CA MET A 64 3.13 -3.44 0.14
C MET A 64 3.88 -2.53 -0.82
N ASP A 65 4.46 -3.11 -1.86
CA ASP A 65 5.27 -2.39 -2.83
C ASP A 65 4.40 -1.83 -3.95
N GLU A 66 4.44 -0.51 -4.15
CA GLU A 66 3.52 0.19 -5.04
C GLU A 66 4.20 0.71 -6.28
N ALA A 67 3.63 0.38 -7.43
CA ALA A 67 4.07 0.88 -8.72
C ALA A 67 3.80 2.38 -8.86
N ASP A 68 4.74 3.10 -9.46
CA ASP A 68 4.62 4.53 -9.74
C ASP A 68 3.58 4.82 -10.84
N ILE A 69 2.31 4.50 -10.53
CA ILE A 69 1.14 4.75 -11.36
C ILE A 69 0.16 5.59 -10.55
N GLU A 70 0.22 6.89 -10.76
CA GLU A 70 -0.71 7.84 -10.19
C GLU A 70 -1.09 8.90 -11.22
N CYS A 71 -2.40 9.10 -11.38
CA CYS A 71 -2.94 10.14 -12.27
C CYS A 71 -4.21 10.78 -11.68
N HIS A 72 -4.17 11.11 -10.39
CA HIS A 72 -5.31 11.62 -9.62
C HIS A 72 -5.97 12.83 -10.29
N GLY A 73 -5.20 13.75 -10.86
CA GLY A 73 -5.74 14.88 -11.60
C GLY A 73 -6.36 14.56 -12.96
N ASN A 74 -6.15 13.35 -13.50
CA ASN A 74 -6.67 12.95 -14.81
C ASN A 74 -6.84 11.44 -14.96
N HIS A 75 -7.87 10.88 -14.35
CA HIS A 75 -8.17 9.44 -14.41
C HIS A 75 -8.39 8.91 -15.83
N SER A 76 -8.70 9.79 -16.81
CA SER A 76 -8.98 9.36 -18.18
C SER A 76 -7.82 8.64 -18.85
N ILE A 77 -6.58 8.91 -18.44
CA ILE A 77 -5.40 8.26 -19.02
C ILE A 77 -5.33 6.76 -18.71
N SER A 78 -5.94 6.30 -17.63
CA SER A 78 -6.03 4.88 -17.30
C SER A 78 -6.84 4.05 -18.31
N ASN A 79 -7.63 4.72 -19.15
CA ASN A 79 -8.38 4.10 -20.25
C ASN A 79 -7.75 4.31 -21.63
N LYS A 80 -6.70 5.13 -21.75
CA LYS A 80 -6.06 5.43 -23.04
C LYS A 80 -5.02 4.35 -23.37
N GLU A 81 -5.20 3.73 -24.53
CA GLU A 81 -4.32 2.68 -25.03
C GLU A 81 -2.88 3.17 -25.23
N SER A 82 -2.70 4.42 -25.63
CA SER A 82 -1.37 5.03 -25.80
C SER A 82 -0.55 5.10 -24.50
N TRP A 83 -1.19 5.01 -23.33
CA TRP A 83 -0.55 4.99 -22.02
C TRP A 83 -0.30 3.57 -21.48
N LEU A 84 -0.93 2.55 -22.09
CA LEU A 84 -0.79 1.16 -21.64
C LEU A 84 0.66 0.70 -21.49
N PRO A 85 1.58 0.97 -22.45
CA PRO A 85 2.96 0.54 -22.30
C PRO A 85 3.64 1.10 -21.06
N ALA A 86 3.39 2.38 -20.70
CA ALA A 86 3.96 3.01 -19.51
C ALA A 86 3.39 2.40 -18.21
N TYR A 87 2.10 2.07 -18.19
CA TYR A 87 1.47 1.38 -17.05
C TYR A 87 2.09 0.01 -16.80
N VAL A 88 2.21 -0.78 -17.86
CA VAL A 88 2.79 -2.13 -17.80
C VAL A 88 4.26 -2.07 -17.41
N ASP A 89 5.04 -1.20 -18.05
CA ASP A 89 6.48 -1.07 -17.79
C ASP A 89 6.77 -0.75 -16.32
N ARG A 90 6.06 0.19 -15.72
CA ARG A 90 6.22 0.58 -14.32
C ARG A 90 5.97 -0.60 -13.36
N MET A 91 4.88 -1.31 -13.55
CA MET A 91 4.56 -2.47 -12.72
C MET A 91 5.54 -3.62 -12.90
N VAL A 92 5.84 -3.96 -14.14
CA VAL A 92 6.75 -5.06 -14.48
C VAL A 92 8.15 -4.80 -13.92
N ARG A 93 8.69 -3.60 -14.10
CA ARG A 93 10.03 -3.24 -13.57
C ARG A 93 10.08 -3.31 -12.05
N MET A 94 9.04 -2.86 -11.36
CA MET A 94 8.97 -2.99 -9.92
C MET A 94 9.01 -4.45 -9.49
N VAL A 95 8.13 -5.29 -10.03
CA VAL A 95 8.09 -6.71 -9.69
C VAL A 95 9.42 -7.40 -10.02
N GLU A 96 10.00 -7.16 -11.20
CA GLU A 96 11.27 -7.76 -11.59
C GLU A 96 12.43 -7.34 -10.68
N ARG A 97 12.45 -6.10 -10.20
CA ARG A 97 13.48 -5.60 -9.29
C ARG A 97 13.34 -6.23 -7.90
N ASP A 98 12.09 -6.30 -7.38
CA ASP A 98 11.87 -6.49 -5.94
C ASP A 98 11.32 -7.89 -5.58
N LYS A 99 11.00 -8.76 -6.54
CA LYS A 99 10.43 -10.10 -6.30
C LYS A 99 11.29 -11.03 -5.43
N ASN A 100 12.59 -10.76 -5.31
CA ASN A 100 13.48 -11.55 -4.47
C ASN A 100 13.55 -11.08 -3.01
N HIS A 101 12.84 -9.99 -2.66
CA HIS A 101 12.75 -9.51 -1.29
C HIS A 101 11.62 -10.24 -0.54
N PRO A 102 11.93 -11.02 0.51
CA PRO A 102 10.90 -11.72 1.30
C PRO A 102 10.02 -10.78 2.11
N SER A 103 10.45 -9.56 2.37
CA SER A 103 9.64 -8.53 3.03
C SER A 103 8.45 -8.09 2.18
N VAL A 104 8.59 -8.08 0.86
CA VAL A 104 7.49 -7.74 -0.04
C VAL A 104 6.46 -8.86 -0.02
N ILE A 105 5.26 -8.58 0.48
CA ILE A 105 4.18 -9.56 0.60
C ILE A 105 2.97 -9.23 -0.28
N PHE A 106 2.84 -7.96 -0.67
CA PHE A 106 1.79 -7.48 -1.56
C PHE A 106 2.40 -6.60 -2.66
N TRP A 107 1.87 -6.73 -3.86
CA TRP A 107 2.11 -5.80 -4.95
C TRP A 107 0.94 -4.83 -5.06
N SER A 108 1.19 -3.53 -5.22
CA SER A 108 0.15 -2.54 -5.50
C SER A 108 0.33 -1.97 -6.90
N MET A 109 -0.76 -1.95 -7.68
CA MET A 109 -0.71 -1.48 -9.08
C MET A 109 -0.62 0.03 -9.21
N GLY A 110 -0.78 0.77 -8.12
CA GLY A 110 -0.72 2.23 -8.11
C GLY A 110 -1.73 2.87 -7.16
N ASN A 111 -1.91 4.17 -7.30
CA ASN A 111 -2.74 4.99 -6.44
C ASN A 111 -3.68 5.89 -7.26
N GLU A 112 -4.91 6.12 -6.76
CA GLU A 112 -5.88 7.13 -7.19
C GLU A 112 -5.92 7.46 -8.70
N SER A 113 -5.93 6.44 -9.53
CA SER A 113 -5.85 6.56 -11.00
C SER A 113 -7.12 6.08 -11.73
N GLY A 114 -8.23 5.93 -10.98
CA GLY A 114 -9.50 5.44 -11.52
C GLY A 114 -9.48 3.94 -11.85
N ASP A 115 -10.53 3.46 -12.51
CA ASP A 115 -10.79 2.04 -12.77
C ASP A 115 -10.53 1.63 -14.24
N GLY A 116 -9.66 2.36 -14.94
CA GLY A 116 -9.42 2.20 -16.36
C GLY A 116 -8.96 0.81 -16.80
N LYS A 117 -9.19 0.51 -18.08
CA LYS A 117 -8.88 -0.80 -18.69
C LYS A 117 -7.39 -1.17 -18.65
N ASN A 118 -6.51 -0.18 -18.57
CA ASN A 118 -5.06 -0.44 -18.52
C ASN A 118 -4.68 -1.28 -17.31
N PHE A 119 -5.37 -1.12 -16.17
CA PHE A 119 -5.14 -1.92 -14.97
C PHE A 119 -5.46 -3.42 -15.14
N ASP A 120 -6.41 -3.78 -16.04
CA ASP A 120 -6.69 -5.20 -16.32
C ASP A 120 -5.47 -5.88 -16.97
N THR A 121 -4.72 -5.15 -17.79
CA THR A 121 -3.48 -5.66 -18.40
C THR A 121 -2.33 -5.64 -17.39
N VAL A 122 -2.20 -4.57 -16.62
CA VAL A 122 -1.17 -4.47 -15.54
C VAL A 122 -1.28 -5.65 -14.59
N TYR A 123 -2.49 -5.97 -14.10
CA TYR A 123 -2.74 -7.13 -13.25
C TYR A 123 -2.27 -8.44 -13.89
N LYS A 124 -2.65 -8.67 -15.16
CA LYS A 124 -2.30 -9.90 -15.88
C LYS A 124 -0.79 -10.04 -16.07
N GLU A 125 -0.10 -8.96 -16.41
CA GLU A 125 1.36 -9.00 -16.63
C GLU A 125 2.11 -9.22 -15.31
N ALA A 126 1.71 -8.54 -14.22
CA ALA A 126 2.29 -8.76 -12.90
C ALA A 126 2.09 -10.21 -12.42
N ARG A 127 0.90 -10.77 -12.60
CA ARG A 127 0.56 -12.14 -12.21
C ARG A 127 1.38 -13.22 -12.92
N LYS A 128 1.88 -12.94 -14.12
CA LYS A 128 2.79 -13.85 -14.84
C LYS A 128 4.16 -13.92 -14.20
N LEU A 129 4.57 -12.87 -13.50
CA LEU A 129 5.92 -12.73 -12.93
C LEU A 129 6.01 -13.24 -11.49
N ASP A 130 4.93 -13.03 -10.72
CA ASP A 130 4.94 -13.34 -9.29
C ASP A 130 3.53 -13.69 -8.78
N PRO A 131 3.36 -14.72 -7.93
CA PRO A 131 2.06 -15.15 -7.44
C PRO A 131 1.55 -14.37 -6.22
N ARG A 132 2.32 -13.45 -5.64
CA ARG A 132 1.90 -12.67 -4.46
C ARG A 132 0.62 -11.88 -4.74
N PRO A 133 -0.22 -11.63 -3.71
CA PRO A 133 -1.46 -10.89 -3.89
C PRO A 133 -1.22 -9.48 -4.43
N ILE A 134 -2.12 -9.07 -5.31
CA ILE A 134 -2.08 -7.77 -5.99
C ILE A 134 -3.20 -6.88 -5.47
N HIS A 135 -2.84 -5.72 -4.97
CA HIS A 135 -3.69 -4.66 -4.47
C HIS A 135 -3.94 -3.57 -5.52
N TYR A 136 -5.12 -3.02 -5.54
CA TYR A 136 -5.42 -1.72 -6.13
C TYR A 136 -6.81 -1.24 -5.70
N GLU A 137 -6.89 -0.19 -4.88
CA GLU A 137 -8.16 0.35 -4.34
C GLU A 137 -9.11 0.82 -5.44
N GLY A 138 -8.59 1.49 -6.48
CA GLY A 138 -9.40 2.02 -7.59
C GLY A 138 -10.12 0.97 -8.43
N LYS A 139 -9.79 -0.33 -8.28
CA LYS A 139 -10.40 -1.42 -9.05
C LYS A 139 -10.44 -2.75 -8.28
N ASN A 140 -11.07 -2.72 -7.14
CA ASN A 140 -11.20 -3.91 -6.26
C ASN A 140 -11.66 -5.18 -6.99
N ARG A 141 -12.49 -5.05 -8.02
CA ARG A 141 -13.03 -6.21 -8.76
C ARG A 141 -11.98 -7.11 -9.39
N ILE A 142 -10.79 -6.58 -9.74
CA ILE A 142 -9.69 -7.36 -10.33
C ILE A 142 -8.56 -7.62 -9.34
N ALA A 143 -8.43 -6.83 -8.29
CA ALA A 143 -7.43 -7.02 -7.24
C ALA A 143 -7.72 -8.27 -6.41
N ASP A 144 -6.71 -8.79 -5.72
CA ASP A 144 -6.84 -9.98 -4.87
C ASP A 144 -7.36 -9.67 -3.47
N MET A 145 -7.46 -8.39 -3.13
CA MET A 145 -8.04 -7.91 -1.88
C MET A 145 -8.98 -6.74 -2.16
N ASP A 146 -9.99 -6.59 -1.31
CA ASP A 146 -10.80 -5.39 -1.27
C ASP A 146 -10.05 -4.32 -0.49
N SER A 147 -10.15 -3.07 -0.91
CA SER A 147 -9.44 -1.97 -0.26
C SER A 147 -10.28 -0.70 -0.23
N ARG A 148 -10.02 0.13 0.78
CA ARG A 148 -10.63 1.46 0.92
C ARG A 148 -9.65 2.47 1.47
N MET A 149 -9.95 3.74 1.14
CA MET A 149 -9.35 4.93 1.73
C MET A 149 -10.38 5.64 2.61
N TYR A 150 -9.96 6.02 3.80
CA TYR A 150 -10.69 6.88 4.74
C TYR A 150 -12.18 6.51 4.98
N PRO A 151 -12.55 5.24 5.13
CA PRO A 151 -13.93 4.91 5.47
C PRO A 151 -14.24 5.39 6.89
N SER A 152 -15.49 5.80 7.16
CA SER A 152 -15.96 5.87 8.54
C SER A 152 -16.00 4.46 9.14
N ILE A 153 -16.04 4.37 10.48
CA ILE A 153 -16.13 3.07 11.17
C ILE A 153 -17.35 2.29 10.72
N GLU A 154 -18.50 2.96 10.58
CA GLU A 154 -19.73 2.35 10.11
C GLU A 154 -19.59 1.81 8.68
N SER A 155 -19.00 2.60 7.78
CA SER A 155 -18.76 2.19 6.40
C SER A 155 -17.76 1.04 6.32
N MET A 156 -16.71 1.06 7.14
CA MET A 156 -15.74 -0.03 7.24
C MET A 156 -16.40 -1.35 7.67
N LYS A 157 -17.23 -1.30 8.73
CA LYS A 157 -17.98 -2.47 9.22
C LYS A 157 -18.92 -3.02 8.15
N GLN A 158 -19.69 -2.17 7.48
CA GLN A 158 -20.60 -2.59 6.41
C GLN A 158 -19.85 -3.29 5.28
N GLN A 159 -18.70 -2.78 4.88
CA GLN A 159 -17.89 -3.39 3.81
C GLN A 159 -17.20 -4.68 4.24
N ASP A 160 -16.78 -4.78 5.50
CA ASP A 160 -16.20 -6.01 6.03
C ASP A 160 -17.25 -7.15 6.08
N GLU A 161 -18.49 -6.82 6.36
CA GLU A 161 -19.63 -7.76 6.40
C GLU A 161 -20.18 -8.12 5.01
N GLU A 162 -19.79 -7.41 3.95
CA GLU A 162 -20.17 -7.74 2.58
C GLU A 162 -19.70 -9.15 2.21
N LYS A 163 -20.53 -9.86 1.45
CA LYS A 163 -20.20 -11.21 0.98
C LYS A 163 -19.07 -11.13 -0.05
N SER A 164 -17.87 -11.41 0.38
CA SER A 164 -16.66 -11.46 -0.44
C SER A 164 -15.71 -12.52 0.11
N ASP A 165 -15.01 -13.23 -0.77
CA ASP A 165 -13.95 -14.19 -0.37
C ASP A 165 -12.57 -13.51 -0.27
N LYS A 166 -12.50 -12.19 -0.51
CA LYS A 166 -11.25 -11.43 -0.48
C LYS A 166 -10.98 -10.88 0.91
N PRO A 167 -9.71 -10.83 1.34
CA PRO A 167 -9.35 -10.03 2.51
C PRO A 167 -9.63 -8.55 2.28
N PHE A 168 -9.88 -7.80 3.35
CA PHE A 168 -10.16 -6.36 3.30
C PHE A 168 -9.05 -5.57 4.00
N PHE A 169 -8.54 -4.55 3.33
CA PHE A 169 -7.41 -3.75 3.77
C PHE A 169 -7.67 -2.25 3.66
N LEU A 170 -7.30 -1.46 4.67
CA LEU A 170 -7.35 -0.01 4.61
C LEU A 170 -6.01 0.53 4.09
N CYS A 171 -5.92 0.81 2.79
CA CYS A 171 -4.66 1.27 2.23
C CYS A 171 -4.29 2.69 2.68
N GLU A 172 -5.30 3.51 3.07
CA GLU A 172 -5.12 4.80 3.72
C GLU A 172 -6.27 5.05 4.71
N TYR A 173 -5.94 5.47 5.94
CA TYR A 173 -6.92 5.85 6.94
C TYR A 173 -6.26 6.73 8.01
N ALA A 174 -7.04 7.29 8.90
CA ALA A 174 -6.59 8.08 10.05
C ALA A 174 -5.63 9.21 9.65
N HIS A 175 -5.98 9.97 8.60
CA HIS A 175 -5.16 11.07 8.11
C HIS A 175 -4.87 12.09 9.19
N ALA A 176 -3.60 12.16 9.61
CA ALA A 176 -3.15 13.05 10.67
C ALA A 176 -2.88 14.45 10.13
N MET A 177 -3.93 15.29 10.05
CA MET A 177 -3.80 16.69 9.64
C MET A 177 -4.49 17.59 10.67
N GLY A 178 -3.80 18.59 11.19
CA GLY A 178 -4.31 19.51 12.20
C GLY A 178 -4.66 18.78 13.51
N ASN A 179 -5.90 18.88 13.94
CA ASN A 179 -6.40 18.23 15.17
C ASN A 179 -6.87 16.78 14.97
N ALA A 180 -6.61 16.15 13.86
CA ALA A 180 -6.76 14.71 13.70
C ALA A 180 -5.53 14.06 14.38
N ILE A 181 -5.57 12.89 14.84
CA ILE A 181 -6.41 11.74 14.62
C ILE A 181 -7.33 11.55 15.83
N GLY A 182 -8.61 11.17 15.59
CA GLY A 182 -9.42 10.58 16.64
C GLY A 182 -9.62 9.08 16.37
N ASN A 183 -10.20 8.39 17.33
CA ASN A 183 -10.78 7.05 17.21
C ASN A 183 -9.92 5.94 16.54
N LEU A 184 -8.60 6.03 16.58
CA LEU A 184 -7.72 4.98 16.06
C LEU A 184 -7.92 3.67 16.82
N ASP A 185 -8.17 3.75 18.12
CA ASP A 185 -8.49 2.63 18.99
C ASP A 185 -9.79 1.93 18.60
N GLU A 186 -10.81 2.67 18.17
CA GLU A 186 -12.08 2.10 17.69
C GLU A 186 -11.89 1.30 16.37
N TYR A 187 -11.03 1.77 15.45
CA TYR A 187 -10.68 1.01 14.25
C TYR A 187 -10.03 -0.33 14.62
N TRP A 188 -9.05 -0.29 15.52
CA TRP A 188 -8.29 -1.48 15.87
C TRP A 188 -9.04 -2.42 16.80
N ASP A 189 -9.90 -1.93 17.68
CA ASP A 189 -10.81 -2.79 18.42
C ASP A 189 -11.70 -3.61 17.48
N TYR A 190 -12.26 -2.98 16.44
CA TYR A 190 -13.05 -3.70 15.46
C TYR A 190 -12.20 -4.68 14.65
N ILE A 191 -11.05 -4.24 14.12
CA ILE A 191 -10.19 -5.07 13.27
C ILE A 191 -9.72 -6.33 14.01
N GLU A 192 -9.31 -6.20 15.27
CA GLU A 192 -8.73 -7.31 16.04
C GLU A 192 -9.80 -8.24 16.64
N ASN A 193 -10.95 -7.72 17.02
CA ASN A 193 -11.90 -8.45 17.84
C ASN A 193 -13.22 -8.80 17.12
N HIS A 194 -13.57 -8.13 16.04
CA HIS A 194 -14.91 -8.22 15.44
C HIS A 194 -14.93 -8.45 13.94
N ALA A 195 -13.84 -8.12 13.24
CA ALA A 195 -13.81 -8.16 11.79
C ALA A 195 -13.89 -9.58 11.20
N CYS A 196 -14.54 -9.69 10.05
CA CYS A 196 -14.71 -10.93 9.31
C CYS A 196 -13.56 -11.19 8.33
N ARG A 197 -13.12 -10.16 7.63
CA ARG A 197 -12.16 -10.24 6.51
C ARG A 197 -10.99 -9.27 6.63
N MET A 198 -11.03 -8.33 7.57
CA MET A 198 -10.00 -7.31 7.68
C MET A 198 -8.66 -7.91 8.09
N ILE A 199 -7.62 -7.49 7.39
CA ILE A 199 -6.24 -7.92 7.64
C ILE A 199 -5.34 -6.78 8.15
N GLY A 200 -5.86 -5.55 8.25
CA GLY A 200 -5.15 -4.39 8.75
C GLY A 200 -5.26 -3.16 7.87
N GLY A 201 -4.29 -2.27 7.96
CA GLY A 201 -4.24 -1.05 7.18
C GLY A 201 -2.98 -0.23 7.38
N CYS A 202 -2.79 0.78 6.53
CA CYS A 202 -1.70 1.73 6.58
C CYS A 202 -2.22 3.14 6.87
N ILE A 203 -1.79 3.72 7.98
CA ILE A 203 -2.11 5.10 8.35
C ILE A 203 -1.55 6.07 7.31
N TRP A 204 -2.29 7.08 6.96
CA TRP A 204 -1.76 8.23 6.24
C TRP A 204 -1.37 9.32 7.22
N ASP A 205 -0.10 9.66 7.36
CA ASP A 205 1.07 8.98 6.82
C ASP A 205 2.25 9.05 7.82
N TRP A 206 3.36 8.49 7.42
CA TRP A 206 4.57 8.44 8.24
C TRP A 206 5.31 9.77 8.25
N VAL A 207 5.55 10.32 9.45
CA VAL A 207 6.37 11.50 9.79
C VAL A 207 6.04 12.79 9.03
N ASP A 208 4.77 13.02 8.75
CA ASP A 208 4.25 14.31 8.27
C ASP A 208 5.15 15.02 7.23
N GLN A 209 4.81 14.87 5.99
CA GLN A 209 5.63 15.34 4.86
C GLN A 209 5.21 16.67 4.31
#